data_51b55e905848c89eb67256e72101853f
#
_entry.id   51b55e905848c89eb67256e72101853f
#
_cell.length_a   1.000
_cell.length_b   1.000
_cell.length_c   1.000
_cell.angle_alpha   90.00
_cell.angle_beta   90.00
_cell.angle_gamma   90.00
#
_symmetry.space_group_name_H-M   'P 1'
#
loop_
_entity.id
_entity.type
_entity.pdbx_description
1 polymer ?
#
loop_
_entity_poly.entity_id
_entity_poly.type
_entity_poly.pdbx_seq_one_letter_code
_entity_poly.pdbx_strand_id
1 'polypeptide(L)'
;MQNFKWKWKNRIAVIVLAAICALGTASCAAPIEQIIGEITEEVSGGTRKTEEENNSGITDGFTIPEYTGEPYVRVNDNVPFFTEEEKNTDTFESYSELDNLGRCGVAFANVSRELMPTGKRGKIGSVKPSGWRQAKYEGLIDSDPPFLYNRCHLIAYCLTAENANEENLITGTHYMNVEGMLPFEEQVAEYLDRNDNHVLYRVTPVFEGDNLVAGGVLMEAYSVEDDGEGISFCVYCYNVQPGVIIDYMTGASHIQ
;
A
#
# COMPACT_ATOMS: atom_id res chain seq x y z
N MET A 1 27.88 41.17 12.00
CA MET A 1 27.43 41.72 13.29
C MET A 1 25.94 41.91 13.25
N GLN A 2 25.18 41.10 13.86
CA GLN A 2 24.10 41.33 14.82
C GLN A 2 23.35 40.01 15.04
N ASN A 3 23.48 39.56 16.27
CA ASN A 3 22.83 38.37 16.83
C ASN A 3 21.33 38.64 17.05
N PHE A 4 20.47 37.70 16.68
CA PHE A 4 19.10 37.67 17.16
C PHE A 4 18.87 36.37 17.95
N LYS A 5 18.97 36.47 19.27
CA LYS A 5 18.62 35.42 20.23
C LYS A 5 17.13 35.54 20.52
N TRP A 6 16.34 34.50 20.26
CA TRP A 6 14.98 34.38 20.77
C TRP A 6 14.96 33.48 22.01
N LYS A 7 14.51 34.08 23.11
CA LYS A 7 14.34 33.42 24.40
C LYS A 7 12.98 32.71 24.45
N TRP A 8 12.99 31.43 24.74
CA TRP A 8 11.82 30.69 25.21
C TRP A 8 11.63 30.94 26.70
N LYS A 9 10.40 31.27 27.10
CA LYS A 9 9.95 31.29 28.51
C LYS A 9 8.91 30.19 28.72
N ASN A 10 9.27 29.26 29.60
CA ASN A 10 8.44 28.25 30.22
C ASN A 10 7.20 28.82 30.91
N ARG A 11 6.05 28.15 30.81
CA ARG A 11 5.05 28.12 31.86
C ARG A 11 4.45 26.72 32.00
N ILE A 12 4.88 26.03 33.04
CA ILE A 12 4.27 24.86 33.64
C ILE A 12 3.05 25.32 34.42
N ALA A 13 1.91 24.65 34.25
CA ALA A 13 0.81 24.73 35.19
C ALA A 13 0.36 23.30 35.54
N VAL A 14 0.79 22.88 36.72
CA VAL A 14 0.33 21.67 37.42
C VAL A 14 -1.00 22.02 38.10
N ILE A 15 -2.07 21.23 37.89
CA ILE A 15 -3.22 21.20 38.78
C ILE A 15 -3.41 19.76 39.25
N VAL A 16 -3.05 19.57 40.53
CA VAL A 16 -3.42 18.41 41.35
C VAL A 16 -4.77 18.72 41.99
N LEU A 17 -5.74 17.83 41.91
CA LEU A 17 -6.89 17.83 42.81
C LEU A 17 -7.14 16.41 43.32
N ALA A 18 -6.82 16.23 44.58
CA ALA A 18 -7.18 15.08 45.41
C ALA A 18 -8.45 15.41 46.21
N ALA A 19 -9.39 14.45 46.30
CA ALA A 19 -10.38 14.37 47.37
C ALA A 19 -10.89 12.93 47.45
N ILE A 20 -10.68 12.31 48.34
CA ILE A 20 -10.75 11.70 49.67
C ILE A 20 -12.24 11.47 50.10
N CYS A 21 -12.44 10.20 50.56
CA CYS A 21 -13.34 9.67 51.61
C CYS A 21 -14.81 9.44 51.21
N ALA A 22 -15.51 8.48 51.74
CA ALA A 22 -15.23 7.34 52.66
C ALA A 22 -16.50 6.50 52.77
N LEU A 23 -16.32 5.20 53.08
CA LEU A 23 -17.16 4.33 53.91
C LEU A 23 -18.64 4.11 53.63
N GLY A 24 -18.98 2.85 53.39
CA GLY A 24 -20.32 2.31 53.57
C GLY A 24 -20.40 0.83 53.26
N THR A 25 -20.21 -0.01 54.25
CA THR A 25 -20.38 -1.46 54.26
C THR A 25 -21.84 -1.85 54.05
N ALA A 26 -22.13 -2.84 53.19
CA ALA A 26 -23.09 -3.91 53.50
C ALA A 26 -23.04 -5.02 52.44
N SER A 27 -22.75 -6.19 52.94
CA SER A 27 -22.85 -7.52 52.35
C SER A 27 -24.24 -7.81 51.79
N CYS A 28 -24.30 -8.46 50.62
CA CYS A 28 -25.19 -9.61 50.38
C CYS A 28 -24.77 -10.28 49.05
N ALA A 29 -24.20 -11.44 49.18
CA ALA A 29 -23.96 -12.36 48.07
C ALA A 29 -25.30 -13.03 47.69
N ALA A 30 -25.61 -13.08 46.38
CA ALA A 30 -26.56 -14.00 45.79
C ALA A 30 -25.91 -14.67 44.56
N PRO A 31 -26.17 -15.96 44.30
CA PRO A 31 -25.34 -16.77 43.41
C PRO A 31 -25.65 -16.57 41.93
N ILE A 32 -24.59 -16.67 41.15
CA ILE A 32 -24.52 -16.47 39.68
C ILE A 32 -25.10 -17.65 38.86
N GLU A 33 -25.98 -18.44 39.41
CA GLU A 33 -26.52 -19.61 38.70
C GLU A 33 -27.94 -19.45 38.13
N GLN A 34 -28.50 -18.23 38.09
CA GLN A 34 -29.87 -18.04 37.61
C GLN A 34 -30.03 -17.14 36.36
N ILE A 35 -28.96 -16.82 35.65
CA ILE A 35 -29.02 -16.00 34.41
C ILE A 35 -28.66 -16.80 33.14
N ILE A 36 -28.49 -18.12 33.24
CA ILE A 36 -28.16 -18.97 32.08
C ILE A 36 -29.38 -19.73 31.51
N GLY A 37 -30.58 -19.40 31.95
CA GLY A 37 -31.81 -20.18 31.66
C GLY A 37 -32.78 -19.58 30.61
N GLU A 38 -32.57 -18.42 30.05
CA GLU A 38 -33.60 -17.78 29.18
C GLU A 38 -33.10 -17.19 27.84
N ILE A 39 -32.00 -17.68 27.26
CA ILE A 39 -31.63 -17.32 25.88
C ILE A 39 -31.31 -18.57 25.06
N THR A 40 -32.26 -19.50 25.00
CA THR A 40 -32.19 -20.64 24.08
C THR A 40 -33.54 -20.98 23.49
N GLU A 41 -34.20 -20.02 22.85
CA GLU A 41 -35.23 -20.28 21.84
C GLU A 41 -35.51 -18.98 21.09
N GLU A 42 -34.77 -18.76 20.02
CA GLU A 42 -35.15 -18.07 18.78
C GLU A 42 -33.89 -17.73 18.00
N VAL A 43 -33.35 -18.67 17.25
CA VAL A 43 -32.69 -18.43 15.94
C VAL A 43 -32.55 -19.77 15.22
N SER A 44 -33.66 -20.22 14.67
CA SER A 44 -33.63 -21.15 13.54
C SER A 44 -33.98 -20.35 12.31
N GLY A 45 -33.01 -20.10 11.45
CA GLY A 45 -33.20 -19.46 10.15
C GLY A 45 -32.23 -18.30 9.87
N GLY A 46 -30.98 -18.56 9.78
CA GLY A 46 -29.97 -17.58 9.38
C GLY A 46 -28.91 -18.25 8.51
N THR A 47 -29.03 -18.00 7.21
CA THR A 47 -28.08 -18.27 6.14
C THR A 47 -26.63 -18.17 6.61
N ARG A 48 -25.90 -19.25 6.39
CA ARG A 48 -24.44 -19.35 6.56
C ARG A 48 -23.79 -18.35 5.61
N LYS A 49 -23.42 -17.16 6.09
CA LYS A 49 -22.47 -16.30 5.41
C LYS A 49 -21.12 -16.97 5.53
N THR A 50 -20.63 -17.49 4.42
CA THR A 50 -19.22 -17.72 4.21
C THR A 50 -18.54 -16.37 4.38
N GLU A 51 -17.71 -16.23 5.41
CA GLU A 51 -16.74 -15.14 5.50
C GLU A 51 -15.73 -15.41 4.39
N GLU A 52 -15.92 -14.76 3.24
CA GLU A 52 -14.87 -14.54 2.29
C GLU A 52 -13.86 -13.63 3.01
N GLU A 53 -12.69 -14.18 3.32
CA GLU A 53 -11.53 -13.39 3.67
C GLU A 53 -11.23 -12.49 2.46
N ASN A 54 -11.82 -11.30 2.46
CA ASN A 54 -11.44 -10.22 1.58
C ASN A 54 -9.97 -9.91 1.89
N ASN A 55 -9.11 -10.09 0.90
CA ASN A 55 -7.73 -9.60 0.86
C ASN A 55 -7.73 -8.06 0.77
N SER A 56 -8.38 -7.39 1.71
CA SER A 56 -8.45 -5.93 1.88
C SER A 56 -7.58 -5.48 3.05
N GLY A 57 -6.42 -6.13 3.23
CA GLY A 57 -5.59 -5.98 4.42
C GLY A 57 -4.96 -4.61 4.64
N ILE A 58 -5.21 -3.60 3.81
CA ILE A 58 -4.63 -2.26 3.98
C ILE A 58 -5.59 -1.12 3.60
N THR A 59 -6.72 -1.39 2.98
CA THR A 59 -7.71 -0.35 2.66
C THR A 59 -8.67 -0.02 3.82
N ASP A 60 -8.59 -0.72 4.94
CA ASP A 60 -9.37 -0.42 6.14
C ASP A 60 -8.83 0.81 6.85
N GLY A 61 -9.02 1.98 6.26
CA GLY A 61 -8.69 3.23 6.95
C GLY A 61 -8.54 4.47 6.08
N PHE A 62 -8.40 4.37 4.76
CA PHE A 62 -8.36 5.56 3.92
C PHE A 62 -9.28 5.44 2.70
N THR A 63 -9.83 6.58 2.31
CA THR A 63 -10.60 6.69 1.06
C THR A 63 -9.68 7.12 -0.06
N ILE A 64 -9.66 6.37 -1.17
CA ILE A 64 -8.94 6.76 -2.37
C ILE A 64 -9.66 7.96 -2.98
N PRO A 65 -9.01 9.12 -3.14
CA PRO A 65 -9.60 10.27 -3.80
C PRO A 65 -9.90 9.95 -5.28
N GLU A 66 -10.90 10.62 -5.84
CA GLU A 66 -11.16 10.52 -7.28
C GLU A 66 -9.98 11.05 -8.10
N TYR A 67 -9.78 10.47 -9.29
CA TYR A 67 -8.76 10.94 -10.22
C TYR A 67 -9.09 12.35 -10.73
N THR A 68 -8.17 13.28 -10.56
CA THR A 68 -8.33 14.70 -10.94
C THR A 68 -7.37 15.18 -12.03
N GLY A 69 -6.65 14.24 -12.68
CA GLY A 69 -5.68 14.55 -13.74
C GLY A 69 -4.22 14.30 -13.35
N GLU A 70 -3.92 14.14 -12.05
CA GLU A 70 -2.56 13.88 -11.58
C GLU A 70 -2.29 12.36 -11.52
N PRO A 71 -1.08 11.89 -11.84
CA PRO A 71 -0.77 10.46 -11.89
C PRO A 71 -0.84 9.75 -10.54
N TYR A 72 -0.69 10.50 -9.46
CA TYR A 72 -0.76 10.01 -8.09
C TYR A 72 -1.32 11.04 -7.14
N VAL A 73 -1.70 10.59 -5.96
CA VAL A 73 -2.13 11.45 -4.84
C VAL A 73 -1.46 10.97 -3.54
N ARG A 74 -1.10 11.91 -2.68
CA ARG A 74 -0.67 11.57 -1.32
C ARG A 74 -1.88 11.18 -0.49
N VAL A 75 -1.75 10.09 0.25
CA VAL A 75 -2.79 9.60 1.17
C VAL A 75 -2.22 9.50 2.58
N ASN A 76 -3.10 9.43 3.58
CA ASN A 76 -2.70 9.36 4.99
C ASN A 76 -1.68 10.45 5.40
N ASP A 77 -1.90 11.69 4.94
CA ASP A 77 -0.97 12.81 5.17
C ASP A 77 0.49 12.51 4.74
N ASN A 78 0.66 11.62 3.77
CA ASN A 78 1.94 11.10 3.27
C ASN A 78 2.73 10.27 4.31
N VAL A 79 2.07 9.74 5.33
CA VAL A 79 2.68 8.89 6.36
C VAL A 79 2.41 7.42 6.03
N PRO A 80 3.44 6.58 5.86
CA PRO A 80 3.24 5.14 5.60
C PRO A 80 2.65 4.42 6.81
N PHE A 81 1.92 3.31 6.57
CA PHE A 81 1.23 2.52 7.61
C PHE A 81 2.12 1.43 8.26
N PHE A 82 3.44 1.57 8.22
CA PHE A 82 4.32 0.60 8.85
C PHE A 82 4.21 0.64 10.37
N THR A 83 4.11 -0.56 10.97
CA THR A 83 4.17 -0.71 12.43
C THR A 83 5.58 -0.56 12.95
N GLU A 84 5.75 -0.33 14.25
CA GLU A 84 7.08 -0.24 14.86
C GLU A 84 7.84 -1.58 14.80
N GLU A 85 7.12 -2.72 14.79
CA GLU A 85 7.72 -4.05 14.64
C GLU A 85 8.24 -4.30 13.23
N GLU A 86 7.62 -3.71 12.21
CA GLU A 86 8.09 -3.79 10.82
C GLU A 86 9.35 -2.94 10.59
N LYS A 87 9.54 -1.86 11.36
CA LYS A 87 10.68 -0.95 11.25
C LYS A 87 11.95 -1.55 11.85
N ASN A 88 12.49 -2.57 11.20
CA ASN A 88 13.73 -3.25 11.59
C ASN A 88 14.70 -3.32 10.40
N THR A 89 15.93 -3.77 10.62
CA THR A 89 16.98 -3.83 9.61
C THR A 89 17.19 -5.23 9.01
N ASP A 90 16.21 -6.10 9.13
CA ASP A 90 16.26 -7.43 8.50
C ASP A 90 15.91 -7.28 7.01
N THR A 91 16.86 -7.56 6.12
CA THR A 91 16.63 -7.58 4.67
C THR A 91 15.70 -8.74 4.28
N PHE A 92 14.61 -8.45 3.60
CA PHE A 92 13.67 -9.44 3.08
C PHE A 92 12.93 -8.93 1.85
N GLU A 93 12.36 -9.84 1.08
CA GLU A 93 11.32 -9.60 0.09
C GLU A 93 10.22 -10.66 0.22
N SER A 94 8.99 -10.28 -0.02
CA SER A 94 7.81 -11.12 0.08
C SER A 94 6.75 -10.69 -0.94
N TYR A 95 6.16 -11.66 -1.61
CA TYR A 95 5.09 -11.47 -2.58
C TYR A 95 3.93 -12.36 -2.20
N SER A 96 2.72 -11.79 -2.15
CA SER A 96 1.51 -12.57 -1.86
C SER A 96 1.20 -13.51 -3.03
N GLU A 97 0.75 -14.71 -2.73
CA GLU A 97 0.22 -15.63 -3.74
C GLU A 97 -0.89 -14.96 -4.56
N LEU A 98 -1.00 -15.36 -5.83
CA LEU A 98 -2.08 -14.87 -6.68
C LEU A 98 -3.44 -15.34 -6.13
N ASP A 99 -4.43 -14.47 -6.16
CA ASP A 99 -5.78 -14.83 -5.75
C ASP A 99 -6.48 -15.75 -6.78
N ASN A 100 -7.72 -16.15 -6.48
CA ASN A 100 -8.52 -17.04 -7.33
C ASN A 100 -8.81 -16.47 -8.74
N LEU A 101 -8.62 -15.16 -8.95
CA LEU A 101 -8.75 -14.48 -10.24
C LEU A 101 -7.40 -14.28 -10.94
N GLY A 102 -6.31 -14.78 -10.33
CA GLY A 102 -4.94 -14.61 -10.84
C GLY A 102 -4.38 -13.20 -10.65
N ARG A 103 -4.89 -12.46 -9.66
CA ARG A 103 -4.46 -11.09 -9.36
C ARG A 103 -3.35 -11.11 -8.29
N CYS A 104 -2.38 -10.20 -8.41
CA CYS A 104 -1.37 -10.01 -7.38
C CYS A 104 -1.97 -9.43 -6.10
N GLY A 105 -1.46 -9.87 -4.96
CA GLY A 105 -1.66 -9.23 -3.67
C GLY A 105 -0.55 -8.24 -3.33
N VAL A 106 -0.29 -8.07 -2.04
CA VAL A 106 0.75 -7.17 -1.54
C VAL A 106 2.15 -7.68 -1.90
N ALA A 107 3.00 -6.78 -2.39
CA ALA A 107 4.44 -6.97 -2.48
C ALA A 107 5.11 -6.12 -1.39
N PHE A 108 5.94 -6.72 -0.55
CA PHE A 108 6.57 -6.07 0.59
C PHE A 108 8.03 -6.48 0.73
N ALA A 109 8.92 -5.52 0.85
CA ALA A 109 10.33 -5.75 1.05
C ALA A 109 10.92 -4.76 2.06
N ASN A 110 11.96 -5.19 2.76
CA ASN A 110 12.89 -4.30 3.40
C ASN A 110 14.15 -4.25 2.53
N VAL A 111 14.17 -3.28 1.63
CA VAL A 111 15.17 -3.18 0.57
C VAL A 111 16.47 -2.66 1.13
N SER A 112 17.53 -3.42 0.90
CA SER A 112 18.91 -3.00 1.13
C SER A 112 19.71 -3.14 -0.16
N ARG A 113 20.94 -2.66 -0.17
CA ARG A 113 21.84 -2.83 -1.32
C ARG A 113 22.05 -4.30 -1.71
N GLU A 114 21.85 -5.24 -0.80
CA GLU A 114 21.98 -6.68 -1.04
C GLU A 114 20.94 -7.23 -2.03
N LEU A 115 19.71 -6.67 -2.02
CA LEU A 115 18.65 -7.06 -2.95
C LEU A 115 18.76 -6.40 -4.32
N MET A 116 19.47 -5.29 -4.42
CA MET A 116 19.57 -4.54 -5.68
C MET A 116 20.31 -5.36 -6.76
N PRO A 117 19.92 -5.19 -8.05
CA PRO A 117 20.46 -6.00 -9.13
C PRO A 117 21.95 -5.76 -9.34
N THR A 118 22.72 -6.84 -9.49
CA THR A 118 24.12 -6.82 -9.93
C THR A 118 24.27 -7.13 -11.42
N GLY A 119 23.16 -7.45 -12.10
CA GLY A 119 23.12 -7.86 -13.49
C GLY A 119 22.10 -7.09 -14.33
N LYS A 120 22.06 -7.42 -15.63
CA LYS A 120 21.07 -6.81 -16.54
C LYS A 120 19.71 -7.47 -16.39
N ARG A 121 18.64 -6.64 -16.44
CA ARG A 121 17.26 -7.08 -16.47
C ARG A 121 17.00 -8.09 -17.58
N GLY A 122 16.32 -9.19 -17.23
CA GLY A 122 15.91 -10.23 -18.17
C GLY A 122 14.62 -9.86 -18.92
N LYS A 123 14.14 -10.78 -19.77
CA LYS A 123 12.86 -10.63 -20.46
C LYS A 123 11.71 -11.05 -19.57
N ILE A 124 10.63 -10.27 -19.55
CA ILE A 124 9.41 -10.53 -18.77
C ILE A 124 8.18 -10.77 -19.67
N GLY A 125 8.36 -10.86 -20.98
CA GLY A 125 7.27 -10.96 -21.96
C GLY A 125 6.41 -12.22 -21.89
N SER A 126 6.89 -13.27 -21.22
CA SER A 126 6.13 -14.51 -20.98
C SER A 126 5.02 -14.36 -19.97
N VAL A 127 5.18 -13.47 -18.99
CA VAL A 127 4.18 -13.21 -17.95
C VAL A 127 3.01 -12.42 -18.53
N LYS A 128 1.80 -12.87 -18.25
CA LYS A 128 0.55 -12.19 -18.62
C LYS A 128 -0.27 -11.99 -17.34
N PRO A 129 -0.15 -10.82 -16.70
CA PRO A 129 -0.92 -10.53 -15.50
C PRO A 129 -2.43 -10.58 -15.76
N SER A 130 -3.23 -10.62 -14.71
CA SER A 130 -4.70 -10.56 -14.82
C SER A 130 -5.14 -9.37 -15.67
N GLY A 131 -6.18 -9.53 -16.48
CA GLY A 131 -6.70 -8.49 -17.36
C GLY A 131 -5.78 -8.06 -18.51
N TRP A 132 -4.70 -8.80 -18.82
CA TRP A 132 -3.76 -8.44 -19.89
C TRP A 132 -4.38 -8.44 -21.27
N ARG A 133 -4.74 -7.25 -21.77
CA ARG A 133 -5.27 -7.01 -23.13
C ARG A 133 -4.57 -5.83 -23.78
N GLN A 134 -3.40 -6.09 -24.38
CA GLN A 134 -2.58 -5.05 -24.97
C GLN A 134 -3.27 -4.35 -26.14
N ALA A 135 -3.23 -3.02 -26.12
CA ALA A 135 -3.70 -2.13 -27.18
C ALA A 135 -2.64 -1.07 -27.47
N LYS A 136 -2.76 -0.39 -28.61
CA LYS A 136 -1.90 0.73 -29.00
C LYS A 136 -2.74 1.97 -29.24
N TYR A 137 -2.23 3.11 -28.80
CA TYR A 137 -2.90 4.40 -28.94
C TYR A 137 -1.92 5.45 -29.43
N GLU A 138 -1.79 5.55 -30.76
CA GLU A 138 -0.94 6.53 -31.43
C GLU A 138 -1.32 7.96 -31.02
N GLY A 139 -0.33 8.78 -30.64
CA GLY A 139 -0.53 10.16 -30.23
C GLY A 139 -1.10 10.38 -28.81
N LEU A 140 -1.48 9.31 -28.10
CA LEU A 140 -1.93 9.38 -26.69
C LEU A 140 -0.89 8.82 -25.70
N ILE A 141 0.04 8.00 -26.19
CA ILE A 141 1.05 7.36 -25.36
C ILE A 141 2.43 7.69 -25.91
N ASP A 142 3.26 8.29 -25.07
CA ASP A 142 4.63 8.71 -25.43
C ASP A 142 5.60 7.53 -25.27
N SER A 143 5.47 6.56 -26.17
CA SER A 143 6.38 5.41 -26.28
C SER A 143 6.36 4.85 -27.70
N ASP A 144 7.43 4.16 -28.10
CA ASP A 144 7.51 3.47 -29.40
C ASP A 144 7.83 1.98 -29.18
N PRO A 145 6.89 1.08 -29.46
CA PRO A 145 5.48 1.32 -29.87
C PRO A 145 4.61 1.83 -28.72
N PRO A 146 3.52 2.61 -29.00
CA PRO A 146 2.67 3.26 -28.01
C PRO A 146 1.68 2.28 -27.37
N PHE A 147 2.21 1.34 -26.62
CA PHE A 147 1.43 0.33 -25.91
C PHE A 147 0.78 0.89 -24.66
N LEU A 148 -0.53 0.61 -24.49
CA LEU A 148 -1.28 1.02 -23.29
C LEU A 148 -0.72 0.38 -22.02
N TYR A 149 -0.54 -0.94 -22.05
CA TYR A 149 -0.16 -1.67 -20.84
C TYR A 149 1.32 -2.02 -20.79
N ASN A 150 1.89 -1.83 -19.64
CA ASN A 150 3.17 -2.35 -19.21
C ASN A 150 2.94 -3.54 -18.26
N ARG A 151 3.86 -4.48 -18.21
CA ARG A 151 3.99 -5.40 -17.10
C ARG A 151 4.65 -4.63 -15.97
N CYS A 152 3.81 -3.93 -15.18
CA CYS A 152 4.31 -3.13 -14.08
C CYS A 152 4.77 -4.03 -12.95
N HIS A 153 6.02 -3.88 -12.54
CA HIS A 153 6.46 -4.46 -11.28
C HIS A 153 5.78 -3.70 -10.14
N LEU A 154 5.34 -4.42 -9.11
CA LEU A 154 4.93 -3.81 -7.84
C LEU A 154 6.17 -3.30 -7.11
N ILE A 155 7.19 -4.14 -6.93
CA ILE A 155 8.52 -3.71 -6.50
C ILE A 155 9.44 -3.73 -7.71
N ALA A 156 10.00 -2.56 -8.05
CA ALA A 156 10.81 -2.38 -9.25
C ALA A 156 12.03 -3.30 -9.29
N TYR A 157 12.42 -3.74 -10.50
CA TYR A 157 13.61 -4.55 -10.70
C TYR A 157 14.88 -3.91 -10.11
N CYS A 158 15.01 -2.60 -10.15
CA CYS A 158 16.16 -1.88 -9.60
C CYS A 158 16.26 -1.96 -8.07
N LEU A 159 15.20 -2.39 -7.37
CA LEU A 159 15.17 -2.47 -5.92
C LEU A 159 15.45 -3.89 -5.40
N THR A 160 14.89 -4.92 -6.03
CA THR A 160 15.00 -6.31 -5.53
C THR A 160 15.55 -7.30 -6.55
N ALA A 161 15.96 -6.87 -7.75
CA ALA A 161 16.39 -7.74 -8.83
C ALA A 161 15.36 -8.78 -9.29
N GLU A 162 14.14 -8.76 -8.73
CA GLU A 162 13.06 -9.69 -9.09
C GLU A 162 12.55 -9.38 -10.50
N ASN A 163 12.64 -10.36 -11.40
CA ASN A 163 12.46 -10.09 -12.83
C ASN A 163 11.10 -10.54 -13.38
N ALA A 164 10.88 -11.85 -13.51
CA ALA A 164 9.70 -12.42 -14.18
C ALA A 164 8.78 -13.15 -13.19
N ASN A 165 8.65 -12.62 -12.02
CA ASN A 165 7.77 -13.11 -10.96
C ASN A 165 6.32 -12.72 -11.26
N GLU A 166 5.43 -13.72 -11.36
CA GLU A 166 4.01 -13.51 -11.64
C GLU A 166 3.30 -12.79 -10.49
N GLU A 167 3.77 -12.95 -9.25
CA GLU A 167 3.25 -12.32 -8.04
C GLU A 167 3.68 -10.86 -7.88
N ASN A 168 4.65 -10.41 -8.70
CA ASN A 168 5.17 -9.04 -8.70
C ASN A 168 4.81 -8.23 -9.97
N LEU A 169 4.01 -8.78 -10.88
CA LEU A 169 3.70 -8.13 -12.16
C LEU A 169 2.19 -7.94 -12.32
N ILE A 170 1.77 -6.70 -12.49
CA ILE A 170 0.37 -6.35 -12.78
C ILE A 170 0.19 -5.74 -14.17
N THR A 171 -1.05 -5.75 -14.67
CA THR A 171 -1.45 -4.99 -15.86
C THR A 171 -1.59 -3.52 -15.48
N GLY A 172 -0.56 -2.74 -15.73
CA GLY A 172 -0.54 -1.30 -15.46
C GLY A 172 -0.44 -0.48 -16.73
N THR A 173 -1.04 0.70 -16.76
CA THR A 173 -0.93 1.62 -17.88
C THR A 173 0.50 2.17 -17.99
N HIS A 174 0.86 2.63 -19.19
CA HIS A 174 2.12 3.34 -19.38
C HIS A 174 2.20 4.58 -18.48
N TYR A 175 1.10 5.32 -18.37
CA TYR A 175 1.00 6.53 -17.54
C TYR A 175 1.22 6.22 -16.04
N MET A 176 0.53 5.21 -15.50
CA MET A 176 0.78 4.80 -14.10
C MET A 176 2.24 4.39 -13.89
N ASN A 177 2.79 3.58 -14.80
CA ASN A 177 4.13 3.05 -14.65
C ASN A 177 5.22 4.14 -14.70
N VAL A 178 5.09 5.11 -15.61
CA VAL A 178 6.15 6.11 -15.89
C VAL A 178 5.94 7.40 -15.11
N GLU A 179 4.70 7.91 -15.06
CA GLU A 179 4.40 9.18 -14.39
C GLU A 179 3.98 8.98 -12.93
N GLY A 180 3.39 7.82 -12.62
CA GLY A 180 2.92 7.49 -11.27
C GLY A 180 4.01 6.86 -10.40
N MET A 181 4.46 5.66 -10.77
CA MET A 181 5.30 4.82 -9.92
C MET A 181 6.79 5.16 -10.01
N LEU A 182 7.32 5.29 -11.23
CA LEU A 182 8.76 5.45 -11.48
C LEU A 182 9.44 6.55 -10.65
N PRO A 183 8.87 7.76 -10.45
CA PRO A 183 9.51 8.80 -9.64
C PRO A 183 9.79 8.38 -8.20
N PHE A 184 8.92 7.54 -7.62
CA PHE A 184 9.07 7.02 -6.26
C PHE A 184 10.07 5.86 -6.21
N GLU A 185 10.08 4.99 -7.21
CA GLU A 185 11.05 3.91 -7.37
C GLU A 185 12.48 4.46 -7.50
N GLU A 186 12.65 5.50 -8.34
CA GLU A 186 13.94 6.17 -8.52
C GLU A 186 14.41 6.88 -7.25
N GLN A 187 13.48 7.50 -6.49
CA GLN A 187 13.82 8.15 -5.23
C GLN A 187 14.39 7.15 -4.21
N VAL A 188 13.77 5.96 -4.11
CA VAL A 188 14.27 4.88 -3.23
C VAL A 188 15.60 4.34 -3.72
N ALA A 189 15.73 4.07 -5.03
CA ALA A 189 16.98 3.57 -5.62
C ALA A 189 18.15 4.55 -5.41
N GLU A 190 17.93 5.86 -5.65
CA GLU A 190 18.94 6.89 -5.42
C GLU A 190 19.35 7.02 -3.95
N TYR A 191 18.41 6.84 -3.01
CA TYR A 191 18.72 6.85 -1.59
C TYR A 191 19.62 5.67 -1.22
N LEU A 192 19.28 4.45 -1.66
CA LEU A 192 20.07 3.23 -1.41
C LEU A 192 21.44 3.24 -2.10
N ASP A 193 21.57 3.91 -3.23
CA ASP A 193 22.88 4.10 -3.89
C ASP A 193 23.86 4.94 -3.06
N ARG A 194 23.36 5.80 -2.19
CA ARG A 194 24.15 6.72 -1.36
C ARG A 194 24.30 6.28 0.08
N ASN A 195 23.48 5.33 0.53
CA ASN A 195 23.43 4.87 1.91
C ASN A 195 23.50 3.35 1.99
N ASP A 196 24.01 2.83 3.10
CA ASP A 196 23.95 1.40 3.42
C ASP A 196 22.75 1.07 4.35
N ASN A 197 21.73 1.90 4.28
CA ASN A 197 20.50 1.81 5.07
C ASN A 197 19.49 0.86 4.43
N HIS A 198 18.39 0.60 5.15
CA HIS A 198 17.26 -0.18 4.68
C HIS A 198 16.06 0.73 4.39
N VAL A 199 15.27 0.36 3.39
CA VAL A 199 14.00 1.03 3.07
C VAL A 199 12.89 -0.01 3.07
N LEU A 200 11.99 0.09 4.04
CA LEU A 200 10.71 -0.62 3.96
C LEU A 200 9.95 -0.09 2.74
N TYR A 201 9.56 -0.98 1.85
CA TYR A 201 8.88 -0.65 0.62
C TYR A 201 7.73 -1.63 0.39
N ARG A 202 6.50 -1.14 0.41
CA ARG A 202 5.29 -1.94 0.24
C ARG A 202 4.43 -1.38 -0.87
N VAL A 203 3.98 -2.25 -1.77
CA VAL A 203 3.06 -1.89 -2.84
C VAL A 203 1.85 -2.81 -2.80
N THR A 204 0.67 -2.20 -2.68
CA THR A 204 -0.61 -2.89 -2.61
C THR A 204 -1.44 -2.54 -3.83
N PRO A 205 -1.68 -3.47 -4.76
CA PRO A 205 -2.63 -3.24 -5.85
C PRO A 205 -4.06 -3.23 -5.30
N VAL A 206 -4.86 -2.27 -5.75
CA VAL A 206 -6.23 -2.09 -5.29
C VAL A 206 -7.20 -2.48 -6.39
N PHE A 207 -7.94 -3.57 -6.16
CA PHE A 207 -8.97 -4.07 -7.06
C PHE A 207 -10.36 -3.78 -6.51
N GLU A 208 -11.30 -3.44 -7.38
CA GLU A 208 -12.70 -3.29 -7.03
C GLU A 208 -13.47 -4.54 -7.46
N GLY A 209 -14.10 -5.23 -6.51
CA GLY A 209 -14.84 -6.47 -6.78
C GLY A 209 -14.03 -7.48 -7.59
N ASP A 210 -14.61 -7.99 -8.67
CA ASP A 210 -14.00 -8.99 -9.56
C ASP A 210 -13.19 -8.39 -10.72
N ASN A 211 -12.83 -7.11 -10.65
CA ASN A 211 -12.00 -6.48 -11.67
C ASN A 211 -10.66 -7.20 -11.81
N LEU A 212 -10.28 -7.49 -13.07
CA LEU A 212 -8.99 -8.15 -13.38
C LEU A 212 -7.83 -7.15 -13.49
N VAL A 213 -8.12 -5.86 -13.61
CA VAL A 213 -7.13 -4.78 -13.64
C VAL A 213 -7.33 -3.93 -12.38
N ALA A 214 -6.26 -3.67 -11.66
CA ALA A 214 -6.29 -2.80 -10.48
C ALA A 214 -6.66 -1.37 -10.86
N GLY A 215 -7.46 -0.68 -10.06
CA GLY A 215 -7.74 0.75 -10.21
C GLY A 215 -6.51 1.62 -9.96
N GLY A 216 -5.53 1.11 -9.25
CA GLY A 216 -4.24 1.71 -8.96
C GLY A 216 -3.46 0.91 -7.94
N VAL A 217 -2.37 1.47 -7.46
CA VAL A 217 -1.52 0.90 -6.42
C VAL A 217 -1.26 1.89 -5.29
N LEU A 218 -1.33 1.41 -4.06
CA LEU A 218 -0.82 2.13 -2.90
C LEU A 218 0.66 1.82 -2.76
N MET A 219 1.51 2.83 -2.78
CA MET A 219 2.95 2.71 -2.58
C MET A 219 3.35 3.38 -1.28
N GLU A 220 4.10 2.68 -0.46
CA GLU A 220 4.58 3.13 0.83
C GLU A 220 6.08 2.88 0.93
N ALA A 221 6.82 3.83 1.49
CA ALA A 221 8.23 3.64 1.79
C ALA A 221 8.65 4.38 3.04
N TYR A 222 9.69 3.85 3.71
CA TYR A 222 10.25 4.42 4.94
C TYR A 222 11.70 3.96 5.12
N SER A 223 12.63 4.89 5.22
CA SER A 223 14.03 4.59 5.54
C SER A 223 14.18 4.32 7.04
N VAL A 224 14.74 3.15 7.39
CA VAL A 224 14.67 2.61 8.75
C VAL A 224 15.66 3.30 9.69
N GLU A 225 16.94 3.38 9.32
CA GLU A 225 18.01 3.82 10.22
C GLU A 225 18.00 5.32 10.52
N ASP A 226 17.32 6.12 9.70
CA ASP A 226 17.20 7.57 9.87
C ASP A 226 15.76 8.02 10.20
N ASP A 227 14.92 7.07 10.67
CA ASP A 227 13.55 7.34 11.08
C ASP A 227 12.71 8.07 10.00
N GLY A 228 12.92 7.71 8.72
CA GLY A 228 12.20 8.27 7.59
C GLY A 228 12.65 9.66 7.15
N GLU A 229 13.79 10.16 7.64
CA GLU A 229 14.32 11.47 7.20
C GLU A 229 14.74 11.43 5.73
N GLY A 230 15.29 10.31 5.24
CA GLY A 230 15.71 10.15 3.85
C GLY A 230 14.57 9.78 2.92
N ILE A 231 13.76 8.80 3.31
CA ILE A 231 12.60 8.31 2.54
C ILE A 231 11.41 8.14 3.47
N SER A 232 10.33 8.85 3.18
CA SER A 232 9.02 8.63 3.80
C SER A 232 7.92 9.10 2.86
N PHE A 233 7.11 8.16 2.35
CA PHE A 233 5.93 8.50 1.55
C PHE A 233 4.83 7.46 1.63
N CYS A 234 3.60 7.92 1.41
CA CYS A 234 2.40 7.12 1.24
C CYS A 234 1.57 7.72 0.10
N VAL A 235 1.56 7.07 -1.06
CA VAL A 235 0.93 7.60 -2.27
C VAL A 235 0.08 6.55 -2.96
N TYR A 236 -1.02 6.98 -3.57
CA TYR A 236 -1.82 6.14 -4.45
C TYR A 236 -1.59 6.56 -5.90
N CYS A 237 -1.07 5.64 -6.73
CA CYS A 237 -0.86 5.84 -8.16
C CYS A 237 -2.05 5.28 -8.94
N TYR A 238 -2.70 6.14 -9.76
CA TYR A 238 -3.89 5.77 -10.52
C TYR A 238 -3.54 4.95 -11.77
N ASN A 239 -4.20 3.82 -11.95
CA ASN A 239 -4.04 2.99 -13.15
C ASN A 239 -4.95 3.49 -14.29
N VAL A 240 -4.69 4.68 -14.76
CA VAL A 240 -5.41 5.37 -15.82
C VAL A 240 -4.47 5.68 -16.99
N GLN A 241 -5.03 6.01 -18.14
CA GLN A 241 -4.31 6.62 -19.27
C GLN A 241 -5.13 7.78 -19.79
N PRO A 242 -4.65 9.03 -19.73
CA PRO A 242 -5.38 10.18 -20.28
C PRO A 242 -5.84 9.95 -21.72
N GLY A 243 -7.12 10.24 -22.01
CA GLY A 243 -7.72 10.03 -23.32
C GLY A 243 -8.13 8.59 -23.65
N VAL A 244 -7.94 7.63 -22.72
CA VAL A 244 -8.32 6.23 -22.90
C VAL A 244 -9.28 5.80 -21.79
N ILE A 245 -10.37 5.14 -22.15
CA ILE A 245 -11.29 4.49 -21.23
C ILE A 245 -10.86 3.03 -21.07
N ILE A 246 -10.74 2.56 -19.83
CA ILE A 246 -10.37 1.20 -19.47
C ILE A 246 -11.56 0.48 -18.84
N ASP A 247 -11.87 -0.68 -19.34
CA ASP A 247 -12.75 -1.65 -18.68
C ASP A 247 -11.90 -2.48 -17.70
N TYR A 248 -11.94 -2.13 -16.43
CA TYR A 248 -11.14 -2.79 -15.38
C TYR A 248 -11.57 -4.24 -15.14
N MET A 249 -12.82 -4.59 -15.43
CA MET A 249 -13.30 -5.98 -15.34
C MET A 249 -12.53 -6.90 -16.29
N THR A 250 -12.17 -6.43 -17.47
CA THR A 250 -11.62 -7.29 -18.53
C THR A 250 -10.26 -6.88 -19.06
N GLY A 251 -9.82 -5.65 -18.78
CA GLY A 251 -8.63 -5.03 -19.38
C GLY A 251 -8.85 -4.54 -20.83
N ALA A 252 -10.07 -4.59 -21.36
CA ALA A 252 -10.38 -3.97 -22.64
C ALA A 252 -10.31 -2.44 -22.55
N SER A 253 -10.04 -1.76 -23.68
CA SER A 253 -9.90 -0.31 -23.68
C SER A 253 -10.32 0.30 -25.02
N HIS A 254 -10.68 1.59 -25.02
CA HIS A 254 -11.00 2.36 -26.21
C HIS A 254 -10.68 3.85 -25.97
N ILE A 255 -10.59 4.62 -27.03
CA ILE A 255 -10.39 6.08 -26.95
C ILE A 255 -11.65 6.72 -26.35
N GLN A 256 -11.44 7.72 -25.50
CA GLN A 256 -12.51 8.48 -24.85
C GLN A 256 -13.36 9.26 -25.85
#